data_e79ec54bd14d1a9f5960cf7a71b59123
#
_entry.id   e79ec54bd14d1a9f5960cf7a71b59123
#
_cell.length_a   1.000
_cell.length_b   1.000
_cell.length_c   1.000
_cell.angle_alpha   90.00
_cell.angle_beta   90.00
_cell.angle_gamma   90.00
#
_symmetry.space_group_name_H-M   'P 1'
#
loop_
_entity.id
_entity.type
_entity.pdbx_description
1 polymer ?
#
loop_
_entity_poly.entity_id
_entity_poly.type
_entity_poly.pdbx_seq_one_letter_code
_entity_poly.pdbx_strand_id
1 'polypeptide(L)' 'MPTVWQDGYLLDFNGTHDDYVLRIVDATDAVVYSAVVPSYQTLVWLPTYLVGTYRIELLTDLWLFYGVITL' A
#
# COMPACT_ATOMS: atom_id res chain seq x y z
N MET A 1 4.71 -7.71 -11.82
CA MET A 1 3.75 -7.49 -10.73
C MET A 1 4.50 -7.22 -9.44
N PRO A 2 4.17 -6.16 -8.71
CA PRO A 2 4.88 -5.90 -7.46
C PRO A 2 4.55 -6.96 -6.41
N THR A 3 5.55 -7.32 -5.62
CA THR A 3 5.38 -8.23 -4.49
C THR A 3 5.44 -7.42 -3.22
N VAL A 4 4.38 -7.48 -2.42
CA VAL A 4 4.30 -6.78 -1.15
C VAL A 4 3.97 -7.80 -0.07
N TRP A 5 4.80 -7.84 0.97
CA TRP A 5 4.58 -8.68 2.14
C TRP A 5 3.99 -7.84 3.25
N GLN A 6 3.01 -8.37 3.94
CA GLN A 6 2.38 -7.72 5.09
C GLN A 6 2.75 -8.46 6.37
N ASP A 7 3.21 -7.69 7.36
CA ASP A 7 3.38 -8.17 8.73
C ASP A 7 2.69 -7.16 9.66
N GLY A 8 1.43 -7.43 9.99
CA GLY A 8 0.61 -6.48 10.74
C GLY A 8 0.47 -5.17 9.97
N TYR A 9 0.97 -4.07 10.54
CA TYR A 9 0.94 -2.75 9.93
C TYR A 9 2.19 -2.41 9.10
N LEU A 10 3.13 -3.35 9.02
CA LEU A 10 4.34 -3.17 8.22
C LEU A 10 4.13 -3.78 6.83
N LEU A 11 4.38 -2.99 5.81
CA LEU A 11 4.44 -3.45 4.42
C LEU A 11 5.89 -3.51 3.98
N ASP A 12 6.29 -4.64 3.38
CA ASP A 12 7.63 -4.86 2.85
C ASP A 12 7.50 -5.08 1.34
N PHE A 13 8.08 -4.17 0.56
CA PHE A 13 8.05 -4.23 -0.91
C PHE A 13 9.12 -5.15 -1.49
N ASN A 14 9.93 -5.77 -0.65
CA ASN A 14 10.84 -6.86 -1.00
C ASN A 14 11.71 -6.58 -2.24
N GLY A 15 12.60 -5.61 -2.12
CA GLY A 15 13.58 -5.30 -3.15
C GLY A 15 13.28 -4.03 -3.92
N THR A 16 13.86 -3.91 -5.10
CA THR A 16 13.72 -2.73 -5.94
C THR A 16 12.34 -2.69 -6.61
N HIS A 17 11.78 -1.51 -6.72
CA HIS A 17 10.48 -1.28 -7.35
C HIS A 17 10.45 0.12 -7.96
N ASP A 18 9.41 0.40 -8.76
CA ASP A 18 9.15 1.74 -9.24
C ASP A 18 8.66 2.65 -8.09
N ASP A 19 8.64 3.95 -8.34
CA ASP A 19 8.01 4.88 -7.40
C ASP A 19 6.50 4.64 -7.42
N TYR A 20 5.92 4.42 -6.23
CA TYR A 20 4.49 4.21 -6.07
C TYR A 20 3.84 5.34 -5.31
N VAL A 21 2.58 5.60 -5.63
CA VAL A 21 1.65 6.24 -4.69
C VAL A 21 0.83 5.12 -4.06
N LEU A 22 0.96 4.97 -2.76
CA LEU A 22 0.21 4.01 -1.96
C LEU A 22 -1.08 4.66 -1.48
N ARG A 23 -2.22 3.99 -1.68
CA ARG A 23 -3.50 4.41 -1.12
C ARG A 23 -4.16 3.25 -0.40
N ILE A 24 -4.74 3.53 0.75
CA ILE A 24 -5.60 2.59 1.47
C ILE A 24 -7.03 3.12 1.36
N VAL A 25 -7.92 2.29 0.85
CA VAL A 25 -9.30 2.67 0.50
C VAL A 25 -10.26 1.78 1.28
N ASP A 26 -11.26 2.38 1.91
CA ASP A 26 -12.25 1.65 2.68
C ASP A 26 -13.39 1.09 1.79
N ALA A 27 -14.36 0.44 2.41
CA ALA A 27 -15.48 -0.19 1.69
C ALA A 27 -16.40 0.83 1.00
N THR A 28 -16.29 2.11 1.32
CA THR A 28 -17.07 3.20 0.69
C THR A 28 -16.31 3.89 -0.44
N ASP A 29 -15.15 3.36 -0.84
CA ASP A 29 -14.23 3.97 -1.80
C ASP A 29 -13.59 5.27 -1.32
N ALA A 30 -13.61 5.55 -0.03
CA ALA A 30 -12.91 6.70 0.53
C ALA A 30 -11.44 6.35 0.80
N VAL A 31 -10.53 7.21 0.35
CA VAL A 31 -9.11 7.06 0.66
C VAL A 31 -8.89 7.48 2.12
N VAL A 32 -8.48 6.52 2.94
CA VAL A 32 -8.27 6.74 4.38
C VAL A 32 -6.80 6.96 4.72
N TYR A 33 -5.90 6.63 3.81
CA TYR A 33 -4.47 6.88 3.95
C TYR A 33 -3.81 6.92 2.58
N SER A 34 -2.84 7.80 2.40
CA SER A 34 -2.08 7.92 1.17
C SER A 34 -0.65 8.32 1.48
N ALA A 35 0.31 7.74 0.77
CA ALA A 35 1.72 8.06 0.91
C ALA A 35 2.47 7.80 -0.39
N VAL A 36 3.56 8.54 -0.59
CA VAL A 36 4.50 8.28 -1.68
C VAL A 36 5.54 7.28 -1.19
N VAL A 37 5.77 6.22 -1.97
CA VAL A 37 6.77 5.20 -1.69
C VAL A 37 7.82 5.24 -2.79
N PRO A 38 8.94 5.95 -2.58
CA PRO A 38 10.00 6.03 -3.58
C PRO A 38 10.64 4.67 -3.85
N SER A 39 11.28 4.55 -5.01
CA SER A 39 11.87 3.28 -5.46
C SER A 39 12.90 2.69 -4.49
N TYR A 40 13.55 3.52 -3.68
CA TYR A 40 14.54 3.08 -2.69
C TYR A 40 13.94 2.69 -1.34
N GLN A 41 12.64 3.00 -1.11
CA GLN A 41 11.97 2.69 0.15
C GLN A 41 11.30 1.33 0.04
N THR A 42 11.69 0.40 0.91
CA THR A 42 11.17 -0.97 0.89
C THR A 42 10.21 -1.26 2.04
N LEU A 43 10.21 -0.44 3.09
CA LEU A 43 9.36 -0.65 4.27
C LEU A 43 8.44 0.55 4.47
N VAL A 44 7.16 0.27 4.69
CA VAL A 44 6.15 1.28 4.97
C VAL A 44 5.34 0.84 6.19
N TRP A 45 5.25 1.72 7.20
CA TRP A 45 4.38 1.52 8.35
C TRP A 45 3.03 2.18 8.10
N LEU A 46 1.97 1.40 8.20
CA LEU A 46 0.61 1.92 8.10
C LEU A 46 0.15 2.48 9.46
N PRO A 47 -0.78 3.45 9.47
CA PRO A 47 -1.31 3.97 10.72
C PRO A 47 -2.05 2.89 11.51
N THR A 48 -1.82 2.84 12.81
CA THR A 48 -2.43 1.83 13.69
C THR A 48 -3.91 2.09 13.98
N TYR A 49 -4.44 3.25 13.59
CA TYR A 49 -5.87 3.51 13.71
C TYR A 49 -6.70 2.81 12.63
N LEU A 50 -6.05 2.26 11.59
CA LEU A 50 -6.73 1.47 10.58
C LEU A 50 -7.01 0.07 11.12
N VAL A 51 -8.27 -0.31 11.15
CA VAL A 51 -8.70 -1.64 11.63
C VAL A 51 -9.76 -2.16 10.68
N GLY A 52 -9.58 -3.39 10.22
CA GLY A 52 -10.53 -4.06 9.33
C GLY A 52 -9.95 -4.36 7.97
N THR A 53 -10.83 -4.58 7.02
CA THR A 53 -10.45 -4.94 5.65
C THR A 53 -10.51 -3.73 4.74
N TYR A 54 -9.43 -3.51 4.00
CA TYR A 54 -9.28 -2.37 3.10
C TYR A 54 -8.78 -2.84 1.74
N ARG A 55 -8.97 -1.99 0.72
CA ARG A 55 -8.30 -2.15 -0.55
C ARG A 55 -6.99 -1.36 -0.52
N ILE A 56 -5.88 -2.03 -0.84
CA ILE A 56 -4.60 -1.36 -1.05
C ILE A 56 -4.43 -1.09 -2.53
N GLU A 57 -4.01 0.12 -2.89
CA GLU A 57 -3.73 0.52 -4.25
C GLU A 57 -2.32 1.04 -4.36
N LEU A 58 -1.61 0.60 -5.42
CA LEU A 58 -0.28 1.08 -5.76
C LEU A 58 -0.34 1.65 -7.17
N LEU A 59 -0.06 2.93 -7.29
CA LEU A 59 -0.14 3.64 -8.58
C LEU A 59 1.25 4.02 -9.07
N THR A 60 1.46 3.79 -10.36
CA THR A 60 2.58 4.37 -11.12
C THR A 60 2.02 5.22 -12.25
N ASP A 61 2.89 5.83 -13.06
CA ASP A 61 2.46 6.59 -14.23
C ASP A 61 1.69 5.74 -15.25
N LEU A 62 1.95 4.42 -15.28
CA LEU A 62 1.42 3.52 -16.29
C LEU A 62 0.47 2.46 -15.73
N TRP A 63 0.52 2.19 -14.43
CA TRP A 63 -0.15 1.03 -13.85
C TRP A 63 -0.88 1.37 -12.57
N LEU A 64 -1.99 0.69 -12.35
CA LEU A 64 -2.67 0.61 -11.07
C LEU A 64 -2.69 -0.85 -10.63
N PHE A 65 -2.06 -1.16 -9.51
CA PHE A 65 -2.15 -2.46 -8.88
C PHE A 65 -3.00 -2.34 -7.62
N TYR A 66 -3.84 -3.32 -7.35
CA TYR A 66 -4.65 -3.29 -6.14
C TYR A 66 -4.84 -4.70 -5.58
N GLY A 67 -5.15 -4.76 -4.31
CA GLY A 67 -5.40 -5.99 -3.59
C GLY A 67 -6.18 -5.71 -2.32
N VAL A 68 -6.39 -6.74 -1.52
CA VAL A 68 -7.11 -6.65 -0.25
C VAL A 68 -6.10 -6.80 0.88
N ILE A 69 -6.24 -5.95 1.89
CA ILE A 69 -5.41 -5.99 3.09
C ILE A 69 -6.32 -6.00 4.32
N THR A 70 -5.94 -6.78 5.31
CA THR A 70 -6.65 -6.83 6.61
C THR A 70 -5.71 -6.34 7.71
N LEU A 71 -6.21 -5.39 8.49
CA LEU A 71 -5.46 -4.74 9.58
C LEU A 71 -6.15 -4.89 10.94
#